data_f3585dc65f015af762632ae929e59711
#
_entry.id   f3585dc65f015af762632ae929e59711
#
_cell.length_a   1.000
_cell.length_b   1.000
_cell.length_c   1.000
_cell.angle_alpha   90.00
_cell.angle_beta   90.00
_cell.angle_gamma   90.00
#
_symmetry.space_group_name_H-M   'P 1'
#
loop_
_entity.id
_entity.type
_entity.pdbx_description
1 polymer ?
#
loop_
_entity_poly.entity_id
_entity_poly.type
_entity_poly.pdbx_seq_one_letter_code
_entity_poly.pdbx_strand_id
1 'polypeptide(L)'
;MPLAPHEFWQTVFPEGTFDTAPSDGFSNLYPASLADGRQIALPIRILPGDGSRAVASMIVNQASFAVEDALSDAMAAHARAYGPEVVIGVPTLGLPLANGVARRLGHGRMVALGTSRKFWYDENLSEPMSSI
;
A
#
# COMPACT_ATOMS: atom_id res chain seq x y z
N MET A 1 24.21 4.82 -0.70
CA MET A 1 24.06 4.98 -2.16
C MET A 1 22.61 5.33 -2.49
N PRO A 2 22.39 6.22 -3.42
CA PRO A 2 21.02 6.48 -3.87
C PRO A 2 20.48 5.26 -4.60
N LEU A 3 19.22 4.91 -4.31
CA LEU A 3 18.53 3.84 -5.03
C LEU A 3 18.16 4.31 -6.44
N ALA A 4 18.35 3.44 -7.43
CA ALA A 4 17.82 3.67 -8.76
C ALA A 4 16.29 3.53 -8.77
N PRO A 5 15.57 4.16 -9.72
CA PRO A 5 14.11 4.12 -9.73
C PRO A 5 13.48 2.73 -9.66
N HIS A 6 14.12 1.74 -10.27
CA HIS A 6 13.63 0.35 -10.29
C HIS A 6 13.95 -0.45 -9.02
N GLU A 7 14.74 0.10 -8.10
CA GLU A 7 15.11 -0.56 -6.84
C GLU A 7 14.13 -0.21 -5.70
N PHE A 8 13.34 0.85 -5.86
CA PHE A 8 12.32 1.18 -4.89
C PHE A 8 11.27 0.08 -4.80
N TRP A 9 10.78 -0.15 -3.58
CA TRP A 9 9.76 -1.15 -3.26
C TRP A 9 10.16 -2.61 -3.47
N GLN A 10 11.46 -2.90 -3.63
CA GLN A 10 11.93 -4.27 -3.89
C GLN A 10 12.51 -4.96 -2.66
N THR A 11 13.00 -4.19 -1.71
CA THR A 11 13.72 -4.72 -0.54
C THR A 11 13.09 -4.22 0.76
N VAL A 12 12.94 -5.13 1.72
CA VAL A 12 12.70 -4.79 3.11
C VAL A 12 14.06 -4.70 3.80
N PHE A 13 14.43 -3.50 4.19
CA PHE A 13 15.73 -3.22 4.78
C PHE A 13 15.74 -3.48 6.29
N PRO A 14 16.87 -3.90 6.87
CA PRO A 14 17.03 -3.97 8.32
C PRO A 14 16.81 -2.62 8.98
N GLU A 15 16.46 -2.64 10.27
CA GLU A 15 16.39 -1.44 11.10
C GLU A 15 17.72 -0.67 11.05
N GLY A 16 17.63 0.64 10.99
CA GLY A 16 18.81 1.52 10.98
C GLY A 16 19.55 1.61 9.65
N THR A 17 19.06 1.01 8.58
CA THR A 17 19.67 1.15 7.25
C THR A 17 19.64 2.59 6.77
N PHE A 18 18.52 3.28 7.01
CA PHE A 18 18.33 4.68 6.65
C PHE A 18 18.04 5.51 7.91
N ASP A 19 18.56 6.73 7.94
CA ASP A 19 18.24 7.70 8.99
C ASP A 19 16.76 8.11 8.90
N THR A 20 16.04 7.99 10.01
CA THR A 20 14.61 8.32 10.11
C THR A 20 14.35 9.76 10.54
N ALA A 21 15.37 10.52 10.89
CA ALA A 21 15.26 11.91 11.32
C ALA A 21 16.48 12.76 10.91
N PRO A 22 16.79 12.80 9.60
CA PRO A 22 17.95 13.56 9.13
C PRO A 22 17.78 15.06 9.43
N SER A 23 18.85 15.72 9.84
CA SER A 23 18.84 17.15 10.24
C SER A 23 18.35 18.06 9.12
N ASP A 24 18.64 17.70 7.87
CA ASP A 24 18.31 18.50 6.68
C ASP A 24 16.99 18.07 6.02
N GLY A 25 16.25 17.17 6.68
CA GLY A 25 15.01 16.61 6.14
C GLY A 25 15.24 15.57 5.04
N PHE A 26 14.17 15.10 4.46
CA PHE A 26 14.20 14.10 3.38
C PHE A 26 14.13 14.78 2.02
N SER A 27 14.94 14.33 1.06
CA SER A 27 14.94 14.89 -0.30
C SER A 27 14.62 13.88 -1.39
N ASN A 28 15.22 12.70 -1.37
CA ASN A 28 15.08 11.71 -2.45
C ASN A 28 14.34 10.44 -2.00
N LEU A 29 14.43 10.12 -0.73
CA LEU A 29 13.95 8.88 -0.16
C LEU A 29 13.35 9.17 1.21
N TYR A 30 12.21 8.53 1.49
CA TYR A 30 11.63 8.46 2.83
C TYR A 30 11.66 7.00 3.32
N PRO A 31 12.30 6.70 4.44
CA PRO A 31 12.34 5.36 5.01
C PRO A 31 11.08 5.12 5.86
N ALA A 32 10.10 4.45 5.31
CA ALA A 32 8.93 4.03 6.07
C ALA A 32 9.31 2.89 7.02
N SER A 33 9.14 3.10 8.32
CA SER A 33 9.47 2.10 9.34
C SER A 33 8.25 1.23 9.67
N LEU A 34 8.45 -0.07 9.66
CA LEU A 34 7.48 -1.05 10.17
C LEU A 34 7.58 -1.12 11.71
N ALA A 35 6.58 -1.72 12.35
CA ALA A 35 6.53 -1.83 13.81
C ALA A 35 7.73 -2.61 14.41
N ASP A 36 8.32 -3.51 13.64
CA ASP A 36 9.51 -4.28 14.04
C ASP A 36 10.86 -3.57 13.73
N GLY A 37 10.81 -2.31 13.26
CA GLY A 37 11.97 -1.50 12.94
C GLY A 37 12.47 -1.65 11.51
N ARG A 38 12.08 -2.70 10.77
CA ARG A 38 12.47 -2.83 9.36
C ARG A 38 11.96 -1.64 8.55
N GLN A 39 12.64 -1.36 7.45
CA GLN A 39 12.40 -0.16 6.66
C GLN A 39 12.05 -0.50 5.20
N ILE A 40 11.17 0.29 4.63
CA ILE A 40 10.85 0.26 3.20
C ILE A 40 11.16 1.64 2.64
N ALA A 41 12.00 1.69 1.60
CA ALA A 41 12.38 2.93 0.95
C ALA A 41 11.27 3.40 0.00
N LEU A 42 10.75 4.59 0.24
CA LEU A 42 9.75 5.23 -0.61
C LEU A 42 10.40 6.38 -1.40
N PRO A 43 10.25 6.44 -2.73
CA PRO A 43 10.77 7.57 -3.49
C PRO A 43 9.98 8.83 -3.19
N ILE A 44 10.70 9.95 -3.05
CA ILE A 44 10.08 11.26 -2.94
C ILE A 44 9.98 11.86 -4.34
N ARG A 45 8.77 12.24 -4.72
CA ARG A 45 8.47 12.83 -6.03
C ARG A 45 7.87 14.20 -5.86
N ILE A 46 8.43 15.18 -6.57
CA ILE A 46 7.89 16.54 -6.59
C ILE A 46 6.59 16.54 -7.39
N LEU A 47 5.55 17.11 -6.79
CA LEU A 47 4.25 17.23 -7.46
C LEU A 47 4.30 18.31 -8.56
N PRO A 48 3.51 18.15 -9.64
CA PRO A 48 3.35 19.20 -10.65
C PRO A 48 2.88 20.51 -10.02
N GLY A 49 3.33 21.63 -10.58
CA GLY A 49 3.01 22.99 -10.13
C GLY A 49 4.26 23.82 -9.87
N ASP A 50 4.28 24.54 -8.77
CA ASP A 50 5.38 25.44 -8.39
C ASP A 50 6.60 24.72 -7.76
N GLY A 51 6.54 23.42 -7.61
CA GLY A 51 7.62 22.62 -6.99
C GLY A 51 7.70 22.71 -5.46
N SER A 52 6.72 23.34 -4.81
CA SER A 52 6.72 23.53 -3.34
C SER A 52 6.27 22.29 -2.57
N ARG A 53 5.71 21.27 -3.23
CA ARG A 53 5.18 20.08 -2.60
C ARG A 53 5.74 18.81 -3.23
N ALA A 54 5.95 17.80 -2.38
CA ALA A 54 6.40 16.49 -2.79
C ALA A 54 5.61 15.41 -2.04
N VAL A 55 5.65 14.21 -2.54
CA VAL A 55 5.01 13.04 -1.94
C VAL A 55 5.98 11.86 -1.93
N ALA A 56 6.03 11.14 -0.82
CA ALA A 56 6.63 9.82 -0.77
C ALA A 56 5.53 8.79 -1.12
N SER A 57 5.80 7.91 -2.07
CA SER A 57 4.77 7.05 -2.65
C SER A 57 5.15 5.58 -2.66
N MET A 58 4.11 4.73 -2.58
CA MET A 58 4.19 3.29 -2.75
C MET A 58 3.27 2.87 -3.90
N ILE A 59 3.83 2.19 -4.89
CA ILE A 59 3.05 1.55 -5.94
C ILE A 59 3.12 0.04 -5.71
N VAL A 60 2.13 -0.47 -5.01
CA VAL A 60 2.11 -1.88 -4.55
C VAL A 60 2.21 -2.87 -5.70
N ASN A 61 1.61 -2.55 -6.85
CA ASN A 61 1.65 -3.43 -8.02
C ASN A 61 3.06 -3.60 -8.61
N GLN A 62 4.01 -2.77 -8.21
CA GLN A 62 5.41 -2.85 -8.63
C GLN A 62 6.33 -3.32 -7.51
N ALA A 63 5.80 -3.56 -6.32
CA ALA A 63 6.56 -4.03 -5.19
C ALA A 63 6.93 -5.52 -5.33
N SER A 64 8.05 -5.92 -4.72
CA SER A 64 8.35 -7.32 -4.57
C SER A 64 7.35 -8.02 -3.64
N PHE A 65 7.22 -9.34 -3.76
CA PHE A 65 6.40 -10.11 -2.83
C PHE A 65 6.90 -10.00 -1.39
N ALA A 66 8.21 -9.84 -1.19
CA ALA A 66 8.77 -9.63 0.16
C ALA A 66 8.24 -8.32 0.79
N VAL A 67 8.17 -7.25 0.02
CA VAL A 67 7.61 -5.96 0.48
C VAL A 67 6.09 -6.07 0.66
N GLU A 68 5.38 -6.69 -0.27
CA GLU A 68 3.93 -6.92 -0.16
C GLU A 68 3.59 -7.73 1.08
N ASP A 69 4.34 -8.80 1.34
CA ASP A 69 4.15 -9.64 2.55
C ASP A 69 4.41 -8.86 3.83
N ALA A 70 5.48 -8.08 3.89
CA ALA A 70 5.80 -7.27 5.06
C ALA A 70 4.71 -6.24 5.36
N LEU A 71 4.17 -5.60 4.33
CA LEU A 71 3.05 -4.65 4.46
C LEU A 71 1.76 -5.37 4.89
N SER A 72 1.47 -6.51 4.28
CA SER A 72 0.28 -7.31 4.63
C SER A 72 0.33 -7.81 6.08
N ASP A 73 1.50 -8.24 6.56
CA ASP A 73 1.71 -8.63 7.96
C ASP A 73 1.45 -7.45 8.91
N ALA A 74 2.02 -6.30 8.62
CA ALA A 74 1.86 -5.10 9.44
C ALA A 74 0.40 -4.63 9.48
N MET A 75 -0.26 -4.60 8.33
CA MET A 75 -1.67 -4.20 8.23
C MET A 75 -2.60 -5.20 8.91
N ALA A 76 -2.37 -6.49 8.76
CA ALA A 76 -3.16 -7.53 9.43
C ALA A 76 -3.01 -7.47 10.95
N ALA A 77 -1.79 -7.24 11.45
CA ALA A 77 -1.55 -7.05 12.88
C ALA A 77 -2.36 -5.87 13.45
N HIS A 78 -2.42 -4.78 12.70
CA HIS A 78 -3.21 -3.60 13.05
C HIS A 78 -4.72 -3.88 13.00
N ALA A 79 -5.17 -4.56 11.94
CA ALA A 79 -6.58 -4.85 11.70
C ALA A 79 -7.18 -5.80 12.74
N ARG A 80 -6.38 -6.72 13.31
CA ARG A 80 -6.86 -7.68 14.32
C ARG A 80 -7.50 -7.01 15.52
N ALA A 81 -7.03 -5.83 15.92
CA ALA A 81 -7.59 -5.10 17.05
C ALA A 81 -9.06 -4.68 16.83
N TYR A 82 -9.49 -4.58 15.59
CA TYR A 82 -10.85 -4.18 15.22
C TYR A 82 -11.79 -5.36 14.95
N GLY A 83 -11.27 -6.58 14.87
CA GLY A 83 -12.05 -7.78 14.59
C GLY A 83 -12.87 -7.72 13.29
N PRO A 84 -12.29 -7.34 12.13
CA PRO A 84 -13.07 -7.12 10.93
C PRO A 84 -13.69 -8.43 10.43
N GLU A 85 -14.97 -8.38 10.07
CA GLU A 85 -15.68 -9.53 9.49
C GLU A 85 -15.45 -9.64 7.99
N VAL A 86 -15.15 -8.53 7.32
CA VAL A 86 -14.95 -8.44 5.87
C VAL A 86 -13.76 -7.53 5.59
N VAL A 87 -12.94 -7.91 4.63
CA VAL A 87 -11.90 -7.06 4.04
C VAL A 87 -12.31 -6.71 2.63
N ILE A 88 -12.33 -5.41 2.32
CA ILE A 88 -12.71 -4.88 1.02
C ILE A 88 -11.47 -4.28 0.36
N GLY A 89 -11.17 -4.73 -0.85
CA GLY A 89 -10.08 -4.19 -1.67
C GLY A 89 -10.61 -3.20 -2.71
N VAL A 90 -9.99 -2.03 -2.74
CA VAL A 90 -10.31 -0.99 -3.74
C VAL A 90 -9.34 -1.12 -4.92
N PRO A 91 -9.85 -1.13 -6.16
CA PRO A 91 -8.99 -1.22 -7.33
C PRO A 91 -8.14 0.06 -7.50
N THR A 92 -6.94 -0.01 -8.05
CA THR A 92 -6.25 -1.25 -8.42
C THR A 92 -5.22 -1.63 -7.37
N LEU A 93 -4.59 -0.64 -6.75
CA LEU A 93 -3.47 -0.80 -5.81
C LEU A 93 -3.88 -1.42 -4.47
N GLY A 94 -5.14 -1.30 -4.08
CA GLY A 94 -5.63 -1.89 -2.84
C GLY A 94 -5.85 -3.39 -2.87
N LEU A 95 -5.98 -3.99 -4.07
CA LEU A 95 -6.34 -5.41 -4.19
C LEU A 95 -5.28 -6.37 -3.65
N PRO A 96 -3.98 -6.22 -3.97
CA PRO A 96 -2.95 -7.12 -3.44
C PRO A 96 -2.88 -7.09 -1.92
N LEU A 97 -2.91 -5.91 -1.32
CA LEU A 97 -2.84 -5.76 0.14
C LEU A 97 -4.10 -6.27 0.83
N ALA A 98 -5.28 -5.98 0.30
CA ALA A 98 -6.54 -6.51 0.83
C ALA A 98 -6.55 -8.05 0.82
N ASN A 99 -6.09 -8.66 -0.27
CA ASN A 99 -5.94 -10.11 -0.38
C ASN A 99 -4.97 -10.66 0.69
N GLY A 100 -3.80 -10.04 0.82
CA GLY A 100 -2.79 -10.42 1.81
C GLY A 100 -3.29 -10.30 3.25
N VAL A 101 -4.00 -9.23 3.57
CA VAL A 101 -4.57 -8.98 4.90
C VAL A 101 -5.68 -9.99 5.21
N ALA A 102 -6.62 -10.20 4.29
CA ALA A 102 -7.72 -11.13 4.50
C ALA A 102 -7.23 -12.56 4.79
N ARG A 103 -6.20 -13.02 4.06
CA ARG A 103 -5.57 -14.34 4.30
C ARG A 103 -5.00 -14.44 5.72
N ARG A 104 -4.28 -13.39 6.17
CA ARG A 104 -3.65 -13.36 7.50
C ARG A 104 -4.66 -13.26 8.64
N LEU A 105 -5.82 -12.69 8.38
CA LEU A 105 -6.94 -12.64 9.32
C LEU A 105 -7.74 -13.95 9.35
N GLY A 106 -7.43 -14.92 8.49
CA GLY A 106 -8.14 -16.20 8.41
C GLY A 106 -9.46 -16.14 7.67
N HIS A 107 -9.70 -15.09 6.88
CA HIS A 107 -10.90 -15.00 6.05
C HIS A 107 -10.81 -15.95 4.85
N GLY A 108 -11.94 -16.53 4.44
CA GLY A 108 -12.02 -17.39 3.27
C GLY A 108 -11.93 -16.63 1.95
N ARG A 109 -12.14 -15.33 1.97
CA ARG A 109 -12.08 -14.44 0.81
C ARG A 109 -11.98 -12.98 1.23
N MET A 110 -11.58 -12.13 0.29
CA MET A 110 -11.80 -10.68 0.38
C MET A 110 -12.86 -10.27 -0.64
N VAL A 111 -13.43 -9.09 -0.48
CA VAL A 111 -14.36 -8.49 -1.43
C VAL A 111 -13.61 -7.48 -2.29
N ALA A 112 -13.56 -7.70 -3.60
CA ALA A 112 -12.95 -6.77 -4.53
C ALA A 112 -14.01 -5.83 -5.10
N LEU A 113 -13.80 -4.51 -4.97
CA LEU A 113 -14.61 -3.54 -5.69
C LEU A 113 -14.17 -3.52 -7.16
N GLY A 114 -15.12 -3.33 -8.04
CA GLY A 114 -14.89 -3.16 -9.47
C GLY A 114 -15.02 -1.70 -9.90
N THR A 115 -14.55 -1.41 -11.11
CA THR A 115 -14.64 -0.08 -11.71
C THR A 115 -15.76 0.03 -12.76
N SER A 116 -16.40 -1.07 -13.06
CA SER A 116 -17.49 -1.11 -14.06
C SER A 116 -18.55 -2.10 -13.66
N ARG A 117 -19.80 -1.78 -14.03
CA ARG A 117 -20.92 -2.68 -13.87
C ARG A 117 -20.87 -3.80 -14.91
N LYS A 118 -21.17 -5.02 -14.49
CA LYS A 118 -21.21 -6.18 -15.38
C LYS A 118 -22.67 -6.54 -15.70
N PHE A 119 -22.92 -7.06 -16.91
CA PHE A 119 -24.27 -7.37 -17.39
C PHE A 119 -24.98 -8.48 -16.59
N TRP A 120 -24.21 -9.31 -15.86
CA TRP A 120 -24.74 -10.40 -15.03
C TRP A 120 -25.05 -10.00 -13.60
N TYR A 121 -24.85 -8.72 -13.21
CA TYR A 121 -25.21 -8.25 -11.88
C TYR A 121 -26.73 -8.18 -11.74
N ASP A 122 -27.25 -8.59 -10.57
CA ASP A 122 -28.65 -8.46 -10.24
C ASP A 122 -29.00 -6.98 -10.01
N GLU A 123 -29.89 -6.44 -10.84
CA GLU A 123 -30.30 -5.04 -10.76
C GLU A 123 -31.01 -4.68 -9.46
N ASN A 124 -31.69 -5.65 -8.83
CA ASN A 124 -32.34 -5.44 -7.56
C ASN A 124 -31.36 -5.24 -6.39
N LEU A 125 -30.10 -5.66 -6.59
CA LEU A 125 -29.00 -5.50 -5.63
C LEU A 125 -28.05 -4.37 -6.03
N SER A 126 -28.42 -3.55 -7.01
CA SER A 126 -27.55 -2.52 -7.56
C SER A 126 -28.17 -1.13 -7.42
N GLU A 127 -27.34 -0.16 -7.07
CA GLU A 127 -27.72 1.25 -7.09
C GLU A 127 -27.34 1.88 -8.44
N PRO A 128 -28.08 2.91 -8.89
CA PRO A 128 -27.69 3.67 -10.07
C PRO A 128 -26.32 4.31 -9.87
N MET A 129 -25.45 4.16 -10.86
CA MET A 129 -24.16 4.85 -10.87
C MET A 129 -24.30 6.15 -11.65
N SER A 130 -23.97 7.26 -11.02
CA SER A 130 -23.73 8.51 -11.73
C SER A 130 -22.22 8.66 -11.97
N SER A 131 -21.83 8.91 -13.21
CA SER A 131 -20.48 9.39 -13.48
C SER A 131 -20.36 10.83 -13.02
N ILE A 132 -19.32 11.10 -12.26
CA ILE A 132 -18.91 12.46 -11.91
C ILE A 132 -18.15 13.06 -13.10
#